data_ede78f7fa7c095f65a15308ea032bea0
#
_entry.id   ede78f7fa7c095f65a15308ea032bea0
#
_cell.length_a   1.000
_cell.length_b   1.000
_cell.length_c   1.000
_cell.angle_alpha   90.00
_cell.angle_beta   90.00
_cell.angle_gamma   90.00
#
_symmetry.space_group_name_H-M   'P 1'
#
loop_
_entity.id
_entity.type
_entity.pdbx_description
1 polymer ?
#
loop_
_entity_poly.entity_id
_entity_poly.type
_entity_poly.pdbx_seq_one_letter_code
_entity_poly.pdbx_strand_id
1 'polypeptide(L)'
;PSSIREIRFFTNLDKGFRFPALFIYLGSLIYWFIGNCFTRPPKLLSKKSINHLEPVVNTEKSIGGIEYSDAYLVEHDTRFVFQFIRRSLKAGCAAANYIESLGSEQQEDKTWLTKVRDTQTGKEWKVRSKIVINACGPFVDFQNSLSQQKGKHRHVFSKGIHLVVPRLTEVERVLTFFADDGRLFFAIPMGNRTVIGTTDNRVTEPETEVTDEDRRFVMENINKRVNLKQPLEEKDILSERWG
;
A
#
# COMPACT_ATOMS: atom_id res chain seq x y z
N PRO A 1 22.46 7.75 1.61
CA PRO A 1 21.20 8.30 1.12
C PRO A 1 20.06 7.72 1.93
N SER A 2 19.16 8.59 2.41
CA SER A 2 17.97 8.18 3.16
C SER A 2 17.05 7.41 2.21
N SER A 3 16.60 6.23 2.59
CA SER A 3 15.60 5.46 1.84
C SER A 3 14.20 6.07 1.93
N ILE A 4 14.04 7.07 2.80
CA ILE A 4 12.77 7.73 3.10
C ILE A 4 12.96 9.23 2.93
N ARG A 5 12.00 9.89 2.29
CA ARG A 5 11.88 11.34 2.22
C ARG A 5 10.47 11.80 2.59
N GLU A 6 10.32 13.07 2.88
CA GLU A 6 9.02 13.71 3.01
C GLU A 6 8.35 13.83 1.64
N ILE A 7 7.05 13.54 1.59
CA ILE A 7 6.16 13.87 0.46
C ILE A 7 4.93 14.60 0.98
N ARG A 8 4.37 15.51 0.16
CA ARG A 8 3.12 16.19 0.49
C ARG A 8 1.94 15.38 -0.01
N PHE A 9 0.96 15.19 0.87
CA PHE A 9 -0.36 14.68 0.57
C PHE A 9 -1.32 15.85 0.41
N PHE A 10 -2.05 15.84 -0.67
CA PHE A 10 -2.95 16.93 -1.09
C PHE A 10 -4.37 16.37 -1.22
N THR A 11 -5.21 16.72 -0.30
CA THR A 11 -6.57 16.19 -0.21
C THR A 11 -7.59 17.25 -0.58
N ASN A 12 -8.42 16.98 -1.60
CA ASN A 12 -9.60 17.75 -1.91
C ASN A 12 -10.81 17.20 -1.13
N LEU A 13 -11.59 18.09 -0.52
CA LEU A 13 -12.79 17.75 0.21
C LEU A 13 -14.00 18.28 -0.54
N ASP A 14 -14.92 17.39 -0.90
CA ASP A 14 -16.14 17.72 -1.63
C ASP A 14 -17.32 18.00 -0.68
N LYS A 15 -18.34 18.67 -1.19
CA LYS A 15 -19.62 18.85 -0.49
C LYS A 15 -20.21 17.50 -0.10
N GLY A 16 -20.68 17.40 1.16
CA GLY A 16 -21.21 16.15 1.69
C GLY A 16 -20.16 15.27 2.36
N PHE A 17 -18.91 15.67 2.39
CA PHE A 17 -17.90 14.97 3.17
C PHE A 17 -18.27 14.96 4.67
N ARG A 18 -18.12 13.81 5.32
CA ARG A 18 -18.63 13.53 6.68
C ARG A 18 -18.12 14.50 7.75
N PHE A 19 -16.89 14.99 7.61
CA PHE A 19 -16.25 15.84 8.61
C PHE A 19 -15.93 17.23 8.05
N PRO A 20 -16.11 18.31 8.84
CA PRO A 20 -15.67 19.64 8.45
C PRO A 20 -14.15 19.68 8.17
N ALA A 21 -13.74 20.45 7.18
CA ALA A 21 -12.32 20.60 6.83
C ALA A 21 -11.45 21.03 8.01
N LEU A 22 -11.99 21.89 8.89
CA LEU A 22 -11.31 22.33 10.10
C LEU A 22 -11.03 21.17 11.06
N PHE A 23 -11.95 20.22 11.19
CA PHE A 23 -11.76 19.04 12.07
C PHE A 23 -10.62 18.16 11.57
N ILE A 24 -10.55 17.91 10.25
CA ILE A 24 -9.46 17.13 9.65
C ILE A 24 -8.13 17.87 9.76
N TYR A 25 -8.15 19.19 9.61
CA TYR A 25 -6.97 20.02 9.81
C TYR A 25 -6.43 19.92 11.24
N LEU A 26 -7.30 20.01 12.24
CA LEU A 26 -6.91 19.84 13.65
C LEU A 26 -6.33 18.43 13.89
N GLY A 27 -6.93 17.40 13.33
CA GLY A 27 -6.38 16.04 13.36
C GLY A 27 -4.99 15.95 12.71
N SER A 28 -4.79 16.64 11.59
CA SER A 28 -3.49 16.71 10.90
C SER A 28 -2.44 17.47 11.72
N LEU A 29 -2.84 18.49 12.48
CA LEU A 29 -1.94 19.19 13.42
C LEU A 29 -1.51 18.28 14.58
N ILE A 30 -2.44 17.50 15.14
CA ILE A 30 -2.14 16.52 16.19
C ILE A 30 -1.17 15.46 15.64
N TYR A 31 -1.44 14.94 14.45
CA TYR A 31 -0.56 13.98 13.76
C TYR A 31 0.86 14.55 13.58
N TRP A 32 0.98 15.78 13.09
CA TRP A 32 2.24 16.48 12.92
C TRP A 32 2.99 16.69 14.24
N PHE A 33 2.27 17.06 15.30
CA PHE A 33 2.82 17.24 16.65
C PHE A 33 3.34 15.91 17.24
N ILE A 34 2.57 14.82 17.12
CA ILE A 34 2.99 13.46 17.53
C ILE A 34 4.25 13.04 16.75
N GLY A 35 4.38 13.44 15.49
CA GLY A 35 5.57 13.26 14.66
C GLY A 35 6.73 14.20 15.02
N ASN A 36 6.74 14.81 16.23
CA ASN A 36 7.76 15.75 16.69
C ASN A 36 8.00 16.95 15.76
N CYS A 37 6.98 17.36 15.01
CA CYS A 37 7.06 18.49 14.06
C CYS A 37 8.22 18.35 13.03
N PHE A 38 8.61 17.12 12.73
CA PHE A 38 9.79 16.82 11.89
C PHE A 38 9.58 17.21 10.43
N THR A 39 8.34 17.19 9.97
CA THR A 39 7.95 17.52 8.59
C THR A 39 7.37 18.94 8.50
N ARG A 40 7.07 19.40 7.30
CA ARG A 40 6.37 20.67 7.11
C ARG A 40 4.97 20.61 7.72
N PRO A 41 4.50 21.71 8.38
CA PRO A 41 3.19 21.72 9.00
C PRO A 41 2.06 21.54 7.97
N PRO A 42 0.90 21.00 8.40
CA PRO A 42 -0.28 20.92 7.56
C PRO A 42 -0.83 22.30 7.23
N LYS A 43 -1.55 22.41 6.11
CA LYS A 43 -2.17 23.65 5.62
C LYS A 43 -3.62 23.41 5.22
N LEU A 44 -4.50 24.34 5.60
CA LEU A 44 -5.82 24.43 4.98
C LEU A 44 -5.71 25.07 3.60
N LEU A 45 -6.45 24.52 2.65
CA LEU A 45 -6.46 24.97 1.26
C LEU A 45 -7.87 25.44 0.89
N SER A 46 -7.96 26.65 0.35
CA SER A 46 -9.17 27.12 -0.31
C SER A 46 -9.31 26.48 -1.69
N LYS A 47 -10.55 26.43 -2.22
CA LYS A 47 -10.81 25.99 -3.60
C LYS A 47 -9.91 26.72 -4.62
N LYS A 48 -9.70 28.03 -4.44
CA LYS A 48 -8.81 28.84 -5.29
C LYS A 48 -7.36 28.38 -5.20
N SER A 49 -6.89 28.05 -3.98
CA SER A 49 -5.54 27.53 -3.77
C SER A 49 -5.36 26.15 -4.40
N ILE A 50 -6.38 25.28 -4.32
CA ILE A 50 -6.36 23.97 -4.97
C ILE A 50 -6.21 24.12 -6.48
N ASN A 51 -7.05 24.91 -7.12
CA ASN A 51 -6.98 25.15 -8.56
C ASN A 51 -5.64 25.72 -9.04
N HIS A 52 -4.98 26.51 -8.20
CA HIS A 52 -3.68 27.08 -8.53
C HIS A 52 -2.54 26.08 -8.34
N LEU A 53 -2.57 25.30 -7.26
CA LEU A 53 -1.50 24.39 -6.89
C LEU A 53 -1.56 23.05 -7.64
N GLU A 54 -2.75 22.58 -7.95
CA GLU A 54 -3.03 21.32 -8.64
C GLU A 54 -4.19 21.49 -9.64
N PRO A 55 -3.96 22.13 -10.80
CA PRO A 55 -5.02 22.39 -11.78
C PRO A 55 -5.71 21.12 -12.31
N VAL A 56 -5.03 19.97 -12.19
CA VAL A 56 -5.58 18.67 -12.58
C VAL A 56 -6.72 18.20 -11.67
N VAL A 57 -6.81 18.72 -10.43
CA VAL A 57 -7.86 18.31 -9.51
C VAL A 57 -9.20 18.95 -9.88
N ASN A 58 -10.23 18.11 -10.02
CA ASN A 58 -11.58 18.59 -10.21
C ASN A 58 -12.11 19.21 -8.90
N THR A 59 -12.36 20.50 -8.92
CA THR A 59 -12.85 21.27 -7.76
C THR A 59 -14.29 21.70 -7.86
N GLU A 60 -15.07 21.19 -8.80
CA GLU A 60 -16.46 21.62 -9.00
C GLU A 60 -17.27 21.55 -7.71
N LYS A 61 -17.18 20.43 -7.00
CA LYS A 61 -17.87 20.18 -5.72
C LYS A 61 -17.01 20.51 -4.49
N SER A 62 -15.81 21.05 -4.66
CA SER A 62 -14.87 21.31 -3.57
C SER A 62 -15.37 22.36 -2.59
N ILE A 63 -15.23 22.05 -1.30
CA ILE A 63 -15.39 22.99 -0.17
C ILE A 63 -14.05 23.46 0.38
N GLY A 64 -12.93 23.03 -0.20
CA GLY A 64 -11.57 23.27 0.25
C GLY A 64 -10.79 21.97 0.36
N GLY A 65 -9.64 22.02 1.01
CA GLY A 65 -8.79 20.84 1.17
C GLY A 65 -7.74 21.02 2.24
N ILE A 66 -6.90 20.03 2.34
CA ILE A 66 -5.78 19.99 3.30
C ILE A 66 -4.55 19.47 2.60
N GLU A 67 -3.42 20.08 2.91
CA GLU A 67 -2.11 19.57 2.55
C GLU A 67 -1.37 19.19 3.83
N TYR A 68 -0.86 17.97 3.90
CA TYR A 68 -0.03 17.50 5.03
C TYR A 68 1.15 16.70 4.51
N SER A 69 2.08 16.33 5.38
CA SER A 69 3.26 15.58 5.00
C SER A 69 3.24 14.17 5.56
N ASP A 70 3.79 13.25 4.80
CA ASP A 70 4.03 11.89 5.23
C ASP A 70 5.34 11.34 4.64
N ALA A 71 5.69 10.12 5.00
CA ALA A 71 6.89 9.44 4.54
C ALA A 71 6.70 8.83 3.14
N TYR A 72 7.70 8.95 2.31
CA TYR A 72 7.75 8.36 0.97
C TYR A 72 9.01 7.51 0.81
N LEU A 73 8.85 6.29 0.34
CA LEU A 73 9.96 5.40 0.01
C LEU A 73 10.54 5.78 -1.36
N VAL A 74 11.75 6.34 -1.37
CA VAL A 74 12.38 6.90 -2.58
C VAL A 74 12.59 5.85 -3.67
N GLU A 75 12.88 4.62 -3.27
CA GLU A 75 13.21 3.52 -4.18
C GLU A 75 12.17 2.38 -4.13
N HIS A 76 10.94 2.71 -3.76
CA HIS A 76 9.80 1.80 -3.59
C HIS A 76 9.95 0.79 -2.42
N ASP A 77 8.83 0.24 -2.01
CA ASP A 77 8.67 -0.76 -0.95
C ASP A 77 9.49 -2.03 -1.20
N THR A 78 9.48 -2.56 -2.41
CA THR A 78 10.23 -3.76 -2.80
C THR A 78 11.71 -3.62 -2.52
N ARG A 79 12.32 -2.49 -2.90
CA ARG A 79 13.74 -2.25 -2.62
C ARG A 79 14.00 -2.01 -1.14
N PHE A 80 13.09 -1.35 -0.46
CA PHE A 80 13.17 -1.15 0.98
C PHE A 80 13.22 -2.51 1.71
N VAL A 81 12.29 -3.42 1.41
CA VAL A 81 12.28 -4.80 1.96
C VAL A 81 13.56 -5.55 1.61
N PHE A 82 14.01 -5.48 0.36
CA PHE A 82 15.24 -6.13 -0.07
C PHE A 82 16.49 -5.64 0.69
N GLN A 83 16.53 -4.39 1.14
CA GLN A 83 17.61 -3.88 1.98
C GLN A 83 17.69 -4.60 3.35
N PHE A 84 16.57 -5.01 3.94
CA PHE A 84 16.57 -5.81 5.16
C PHE A 84 17.20 -7.18 4.91
N ILE A 85 16.82 -7.86 3.81
CA ILE A 85 17.40 -9.14 3.43
C ILE A 85 18.92 -9.01 3.23
N ARG A 86 19.39 -7.98 2.50
CA ARG A 86 20.81 -7.71 2.31
C ARG A 86 21.56 -7.49 3.63
N ARG A 87 20.97 -6.77 4.56
CA ARG A 87 21.57 -6.54 5.90
C ARG A 87 21.62 -7.82 6.70
N SER A 88 20.58 -8.64 6.66
CA SER A 88 20.55 -9.95 7.32
C SER A 88 21.64 -10.88 6.80
N LEU A 89 21.80 -10.98 5.48
CA LEU A 89 22.88 -11.74 4.85
C LEU A 89 24.28 -11.26 5.31
N LYS A 90 24.49 -9.93 5.40
CA LYS A 90 25.74 -9.35 5.90
C LYS A 90 25.98 -9.64 7.39
N ALA A 91 24.91 -9.87 8.15
CA ALA A 91 24.97 -10.26 9.56
C ALA A 91 25.12 -11.77 9.76
N GLY A 92 25.31 -12.55 8.69
CA GLY A 92 25.52 -14.00 8.76
C GLY A 92 24.25 -14.84 8.71
N CYS A 93 23.08 -14.24 8.45
CA CYS A 93 21.86 -15.02 8.21
C CYS A 93 21.91 -15.72 6.85
N ALA A 94 21.33 -16.91 6.77
CA ALA A 94 20.99 -17.53 5.49
C ALA A 94 19.60 -17.03 5.05
N ALA A 95 19.48 -16.59 3.82
CA ALA A 95 18.21 -16.25 3.20
C ALA A 95 18.14 -16.88 1.81
N ALA A 96 17.03 -17.55 1.52
CA ALA A 96 16.79 -18.20 0.24
C ALA A 96 15.33 -18.03 -0.16
N ASN A 97 15.11 -17.65 -1.40
CA ASN A 97 13.80 -17.70 -2.07
C ASN A 97 13.60 -19.07 -2.73
N TYR A 98 12.42 -19.34 -3.23
CA TYR A 98 12.00 -20.63 -3.81
C TYR A 98 12.10 -21.82 -2.86
N ILE A 99 12.17 -21.57 -1.56
CA ILE A 99 12.14 -22.60 -0.52
C ILE A 99 10.80 -22.54 0.19
N GLU A 100 9.98 -23.54 -0.08
CA GLU A 100 8.66 -23.69 0.51
C GLU A 100 8.75 -24.42 1.85
N SER A 101 8.04 -23.92 2.86
CA SER A 101 7.84 -24.62 4.12
C SER A 101 6.69 -25.62 4.01
N LEU A 102 6.94 -26.87 4.33
CA LEU A 102 5.96 -27.95 4.36
C LEU A 102 5.44 -28.23 5.78
N GLY A 103 5.72 -27.33 6.72
CA GLY A 103 5.32 -27.43 8.12
C GLY A 103 6.49 -27.65 9.06
N SER A 104 6.23 -27.41 10.34
CA SER A 104 7.22 -27.51 11.42
C SER A 104 6.67 -28.35 12.56
N GLU A 105 7.50 -29.21 13.13
CA GLU A 105 7.17 -30.08 14.25
C GLU A 105 8.12 -29.83 15.39
N GLN A 106 7.56 -29.65 16.62
CA GLN A 106 8.38 -29.50 17.81
C GLN A 106 8.86 -30.88 18.27
N GLN A 107 10.16 -30.99 18.53
CA GLN A 107 10.83 -32.19 18.98
C GLN A 107 10.83 -32.29 20.52
N GLU A 108 11.13 -33.46 21.06
CA GLU A 108 11.22 -33.71 22.54
C GLU A 108 12.21 -32.77 23.24
N ASP A 109 13.30 -32.43 22.56
CA ASP A 109 14.32 -31.49 23.04
C ASP A 109 13.92 -30.00 22.90
N LYS A 110 12.63 -29.73 22.60
CA LYS A 110 12.05 -28.40 22.38
C LYS A 110 12.60 -27.65 21.18
N THR A 111 13.44 -28.25 20.36
CA THR A 111 13.80 -27.70 19.05
C THR A 111 12.66 -27.91 18.04
N TRP A 112 12.71 -27.19 16.95
CA TRP A 112 11.77 -27.33 15.83
C TRP A 112 12.46 -27.97 14.65
N LEU A 113 11.78 -28.89 13.98
CA LEU A 113 12.20 -29.50 12.73
C LEU A 113 11.24 -29.08 11.63
N THR A 114 11.69 -28.17 10.75
CA THR A 114 10.90 -27.67 9.63
C THR A 114 11.25 -28.46 8.37
N LYS A 115 10.27 -29.08 7.75
CA LYS A 115 10.41 -29.70 6.43
C LYS A 115 10.29 -28.63 5.36
N VAL A 116 11.24 -28.61 4.42
CA VAL A 116 11.28 -27.60 3.35
C VAL A 116 11.50 -28.27 2.00
N ARG A 117 11.04 -27.61 0.93
CA ARG A 117 11.18 -28.05 -0.44
C ARG A 117 11.69 -26.90 -1.32
N ASP A 118 12.69 -27.16 -2.12
CA ASP A 118 13.08 -26.31 -3.23
C ASP A 118 12.03 -26.46 -4.35
N THR A 119 11.31 -25.40 -4.64
CA THR A 119 10.24 -25.40 -5.63
C THR A 119 10.73 -25.48 -7.09
N GLN A 120 12.01 -25.24 -7.32
CA GLN A 120 12.62 -25.33 -8.66
C GLN A 120 13.11 -26.75 -8.98
N THR A 121 13.65 -27.44 -7.97
CA THR A 121 14.25 -28.77 -8.16
C THR A 121 13.42 -29.90 -7.58
N GLY A 122 12.42 -29.60 -6.74
CA GLY A 122 11.63 -30.56 -5.99
C GLY A 122 12.38 -31.24 -4.82
N LYS A 123 13.63 -30.89 -4.58
CA LYS A 123 14.42 -31.48 -3.49
C LYS A 123 13.88 -31.06 -2.14
N GLU A 124 13.75 -32.03 -1.23
CA GLU A 124 13.31 -31.81 0.14
C GLU A 124 14.43 -32.06 1.15
N TRP A 125 14.43 -31.30 2.24
CA TRP A 125 15.29 -31.51 3.40
C TRP A 125 14.65 -30.97 4.67
N LYS A 126 15.33 -31.10 5.79
CA LYS A 126 14.85 -30.61 7.08
C LYS A 126 15.81 -29.59 7.67
N VAL A 127 15.26 -28.54 8.29
CA VAL A 127 15.99 -27.50 9.00
C VAL A 127 15.65 -27.59 10.49
N ARG A 128 16.66 -27.74 11.33
CA ARG A 128 16.48 -27.70 12.79
C ARG A 128 16.72 -26.29 13.31
N SER A 129 15.85 -25.82 14.19
CA SER A 129 15.96 -24.50 14.80
C SER A 129 15.47 -24.51 16.24
N LYS A 130 15.89 -23.53 17.03
CA LYS A 130 15.38 -23.32 18.41
C LYS A 130 14.00 -22.65 18.40
N ILE A 131 13.73 -21.80 17.42
CA ILE A 131 12.50 -21.01 17.29
C ILE A 131 12.09 -21.00 15.83
N VAL A 132 10.80 -21.08 15.57
CA VAL A 132 10.18 -20.82 14.26
C VAL A 132 9.34 -19.57 14.36
N ILE A 133 9.50 -18.66 13.42
CA ILE A 133 8.71 -17.45 13.31
C ILE A 133 7.87 -17.55 12.03
N ASN A 134 6.55 -17.67 12.21
CA ASN A 134 5.63 -17.64 11.09
C ASN A 134 5.33 -16.18 10.71
N ALA A 135 5.96 -15.72 9.65
CA ALA A 135 5.78 -14.38 9.08
C ALA A 135 5.22 -14.46 7.63
N CYS A 136 4.37 -15.45 7.35
CA CYS A 136 3.86 -15.77 6.02
C CYS A 136 2.75 -14.82 5.53
N GLY A 137 2.55 -13.65 6.17
CA GLY A 137 1.54 -12.67 5.74
C GLY A 137 0.15 -13.31 5.61
N PRO A 138 -0.52 -13.20 4.46
CA PRO A 138 -1.86 -13.76 4.27
C PRO A 138 -1.91 -15.31 4.39
N PHE A 139 -0.78 -16.01 4.23
CA PHE A 139 -0.68 -17.46 4.34
C PHE A 139 -0.38 -17.96 5.76
N VAL A 140 -0.41 -17.11 6.79
CA VAL A 140 -0.05 -17.49 8.17
C VAL A 140 -0.95 -18.60 8.72
N ASP A 141 -2.26 -18.58 8.44
CA ASP A 141 -3.19 -19.62 8.90
C ASP A 141 -2.93 -20.96 8.21
N PHE A 142 -2.59 -20.92 6.93
CA PHE A 142 -2.17 -22.11 6.19
C PHE A 142 -0.90 -22.73 6.79
N GLN A 143 0.13 -21.92 7.01
CA GLN A 143 1.37 -22.38 7.64
C GLN A 143 1.16 -22.92 9.07
N ASN A 144 0.27 -22.30 9.84
CA ASN A 144 -0.11 -22.81 11.15
C ASN A 144 -0.77 -24.19 11.04
N SER A 145 -1.65 -24.39 10.07
CA SER A 145 -2.32 -25.68 9.82
C SER A 145 -1.31 -26.77 9.47
N LEU A 146 -0.34 -26.49 8.58
CA LEU A 146 0.75 -27.42 8.23
C LEU A 146 1.58 -27.82 9.45
N SER A 147 1.75 -26.91 10.39
CA SER A 147 2.52 -27.12 11.62
C SER A 147 1.68 -27.58 12.81
N GLN A 148 0.39 -27.92 12.60
CA GLN A 148 -0.58 -28.33 13.61
C GLN A 148 -0.73 -27.33 14.77
N GLN A 149 -0.49 -26.06 14.49
CA GLN A 149 -0.62 -24.98 15.46
C GLN A 149 -2.00 -24.31 15.35
N LYS A 150 -2.62 -24.02 16.50
CA LYS A 150 -3.91 -23.33 16.55
C LYS A 150 -3.72 -21.86 16.91
N GLY A 151 -4.04 -20.95 16.01
CA GLY A 151 -4.17 -19.53 16.30
C GLY A 151 -5.48 -19.19 17.01
N LYS A 152 -5.47 -18.15 17.86
CA LYS A 152 -6.70 -17.61 18.47
C LYS A 152 -7.54 -16.79 17.47
N HIS A 153 -6.92 -16.25 16.45
CA HIS A 153 -7.52 -15.38 15.43
C HIS A 153 -7.26 -15.98 14.05
N ARG A 154 -8.12 -15.64 13.11
CA ARG A 154 -7.96 -15.98 11.70
C ARG A 154 -7.92 -14.72 10.86
N HIS A 155 -7.24 -14.79 9.73
CA HIS A 155 -7.20 -13.70 8.77
C HIS A 155 -8.58 -13.48 8.13
N VAL A 156 -8.86 -12.20 7.89
CA VAL A 156 -9.92 -11.76 7.00
C VAL A 156 -9.21 -11.12 5.82
N PHE A 157 -9.40 -11.67 4.64
CA PHE A 157 -8.70 -11.23 3.45
C PHE A 157 -9.42 -10.05 2.80
N SER A 158 -8.64 -9.10 2.34
CA SER A 158 -9.07 -7.96 1.57
C SER A 158 -8.14 -7.77 0.39
N LYS A 159 -8.70 -7.64 -0.80
CA LYS A 159 -7.97 -7.40 -2.04
C LYS A 159 -7.90 -5.90 -2.32
N GLY A 160 -6.69 -5.37 -2.48
CA GLY A 160 -6.45 -4.04 -2.99
C GLY A 160 -5.77 -4.07 -4.36
N ILE A 161 -6.20 -3.21 -5.29
CA ILE A 161 -5.54 -3.07 -6.58
C ILE A 161 -5.00 -1.67 -6.80
N HIS A 162 -3.95 -1.58 -7.59
CA HIS A 162 -3.44 -0.31 -8.11
C HIS A 162 -3.24 -0.41 -9.62
N LEU A 163 -3.61 0.65 -10.31
CA LEU A 163 -3.35 0.83 -11.74
C LEU A 163 -2.19 1.81 -11.93
N VAL A 164 -1.28 1.49 -12.81
CA VAL A 164 -0.19 2.38 -13.22
C VAL A 164 -0.57 2.99 -14.55
N VAL A 165 -0.61 4.31 -14.61
CA VAL A 165 -1.01 5.09 -15.79
C VAL A 165 0.06 6.14 -16.11
N PRO A 166 0.02 6.81 -17.29
CA PRO A 166 0.84 7.96 -17.58
C PRO A 166 0.70 9.05 -16.50
N ARG A 167 1.72 9.88 -16.36
CA ARG A 167 1.75 10.92 -15.33
C ARG A 167 0.58 11.88 -15.43
N LEU A 168 -0.14 12.09 -14.33
CA LEU A 168 -1.33 12.94 -14.26
C LEU A 168 -1.03 14.39 -13.89
N THR A 169 0.03 14.63 -13.11
CA THR A 169 0.42 15.96 -12.65
C THR A 169 1.94 16.12 -12.68
N GLU A 170 2.41 17.33 -12.95
CA GLU A 170 3.84 17.66 -12.95
C GLU A 170 4.42 17.79 -11.54
N VAL A 171 3.56 17.97 -10.54
CA VAL A 171 3.99 18.18 -9.16
C VAL A 171 4.20 16.85 -8.44
N GLU A 172 5.27 16.74 -7.68
CA GLU A 172 5.53 15.56 -6.84
C GLU A 172 4.75 15.63 -5.51
N ARG A 173 3.44 15.39 -5.61
CA ARG A 173 2.54 15.26 -4.47
C ARG A 173 1.66 14.04 -4.64
N VAL A 174 1.28 13.43 -3.53
CA VAL A 174 0.23 12.41 -3.54
C VAL A 174 -1.11 13.14 -3.54
N LEU A 175 -1.90 12.96 -4.59
CA LEU A 175 -3.27 13.43 -4.60
C LEU A 175 -4.14 12.40 -3.89
N THR A 176 -4.93 12.87 -2.94
CA THR A 176 -5.80 12.03 -2.11
C THR A 176 -7.25 12.40 -2.37
N PHE A 177 -8.05 11.41 -2.66
CA PHE A 177 -9.46 11.56 -2.98
C PHE A 177 -10.30 10.60 -2.14
N PHE A 178 -11.60 10.89 -2.07
CA PHE A 178 -12.60 9.97 -1.57
C PHE A 178 -13.38 9.41 -2.74
N ALA A 179 -13.43 8.09 -2.87
CA ALA A 179 -14.26 7.40 -3.84
C ALA A 179 -15.76 7.62 -3.54
N ASP A 180 -16.63 7.21 -4.47
CA ASP A 180 -18.08 7.41 -4.32
C ASP A 180 -18.66 6.64 -3.13
N ASP A 181 -18.02 5.57 -2.68
CA ASP A 181 -18.34 4.79 -1.50
C ASP A 181 -17.67 5.29 -0.20
N GLY A 182 -16.95 6.40 -0.27
CA GLY A 182 -16.25 7.02 0.86
C GLY A 182 -14.88 6.47 1.19
N ARG A 183 -14.39 5.46 0.46
CA ARG A 183 -13.02 4.95 0.62
C ARG A 183 -11.99 5.98 0.15
N LEU A 184 -10.85 6.01 0.83
CA LEU A 184 -9.69 6.77 0.36
C LEU A 184 -9.05 6.08 -0.84
N PHE A 185 -8.71 6.85 -1.86
CA PHE A 185 -7.81 6.40 -2.90
C PHE A 185 -6.80 7.51 -3.27
N PHE A 186 -5.71 7.10 -3.87
CA PHE A 186 -4.56 7.94 -4.09
C PHE A 186 -4.17 7.97 -5.57
N ALA A 187 -3.61 9.10 -5.99
CA ALA A 187 -2.81 9.19 -7.20
C ALA A 187 -1.38 9.54 -6.78
N ILE A 188 -0.50 8.55 -6.82
CA ILE A 188 0.87 8.61 -6.27
C ILE A 188 1.86 8.83 -7.43
N PRO A 189 2.65 9.90 -7.43
CA PRO A 189 3.65 10.13 -8.47
C PRO A 189 4.76 9.08 -8.39
N MET A 190 5.12 8.50 -9.53
CA MET A 190 6.16 7.50 -9.68
C MET A 190 7.00 7.78 -10.93
N GLY A 191 7.94 8.73 -10.84
CA GLY A 191 8.71 9.20 -11.98
C GLY A 191 7.82 9.81 -13.07
N ASN A 192 7.82 9.23 -14.27
CA ASN A 192 6.98 9.65 -15.41
C ASN A 192 5.59 8.98 -15.44
N ARG A 193 5.17 8.37 -14.34
CA ARG A 193 3.91 7.62 -14.21
C ARG A 193 3.17 8.04 -12.95
N THR A 194 1.92 7.64 -12.84
CA THR A 194 1.11 7.75 -11.63
C THR A 194 0.55 6.39 -11.27
N VAL A 195 0.63 6.02 -9.99
CA VAL A 195 -0.04 4.85 -9.43
C VAL A 195 -1.35 5.30 -8.83
N ILE A 196 -2.46 4.71 -9.29
CA ILE A 196 -3.81 5.05 -8.83
C ILE A 196 -4.38 3.86 -8.06
N GLY A 197 -5.00 4.08 -6.95
CA GLY A 197 -5.68 3.07 -6.12
C GLY A 197 -5.81 3.57 -4.69
N THR A 198 -6.42 2.80 -3.86
CA THR A 198 -6.62 1.35 -3.97
C THR A 198 -8.11 1.00 -3.94
N THR A 199 -8.43 -0.24 -4.30
CA THR A 199 -9.69 -0.88 -3.89
C THR A 199 -9.52 -1.52 -2.50
N ASP A 200 -10.61 -1.93 -1.88
CA ASP A 200 -10.63 -2.69 -0.63
C ASP A 200 -11.84 -3.63 -0.67
N ASN A 201 -11.66 -4.75 -1.35
CA ASN A 201 -12.71 -5.73 -1.58
C ASN A 201 -12.44 -6.98 -0.75
N ARG A 202 -13.41 -7.36 0.10
CA ARG A 202 -13.33 -8.60 0.87
C ARG A 202 -13.28 -9.80 -0.07
N VAL A 203 -12.32 -10.70 0.17
CA VAL A 203 -12.15 -11.97 -0.57
C VAL A 203 -12.08 -13.14 0.40
N THR A 204 -12.26 -14.34 -0.11
CA THR A 204 -12.24 -15.58 0.69
C THR A 204 -10.88 -16.25 0.73
N GLU A 205 -10.08 -15.99 -0.30
CA GLU A 205 -8.76 -16.60 -0.50
C GLU A 205 -7.68 -15.52 -0.63
N PRO A 206 -6.44 -15.82 -0.22
CA PRO A 206 -5.33 -14.88 -0.33
C PRO A 206 -4.82 -14.71 -1.77
N GLU A 207 -5.04 -15.69 -2.64
CA GLU A 207 -4.69 -15.62 -4.05
C GLU A 207 -5.85 -14.99 -4.83
N THR A 208 -5.61 -13.85 -5.43
CA THR A 208 -6.62 -13.07 -6.14
C THR A 208 -6.03 -12.50 -7.44
N GLU A 209 -6.92 -12.07 -8.33
CA GLU A 209 -6.56 -11.42 -9.58
C GLU A 209 -7.30 -10.08 -9.72
N VAL A 210 -6.80 -9.20 -10.58
CA VAL A 210 -7.50 -7.96 -10.94
C VAL A 210 -8.66 -8.28 -11.86
N THR A 211 -9.85 -7.82 -11.49
CA THR A 211 -11.06 -8.00 -12.30
C THR A 211 -11.39 -6.75 -13.11
N ASP A 212 -12.22 -6.88 -14.15
CA ASP A 212 -12.70 -5.72 -14.91
C ASP A 212 -13.52 -4.76 -14.06
N GLU A 213 -14.20 -5.27 -13.02
CA GLU A 213 -14.92 -4.44 -12.05
C GLU A 213 -13.95 -3.58 -11.22
N ASP A 214 -12.83 -4.15 -10.80
CA ASP A 214 -11.78 -3.42 -10.08
C ASP A 214 -11.21 -2.29 -10.95
N ARG A 215 -10.86 -2.59 -12.22
CA ARG A 215 -10.36 -1.60 -13.18
C ARG A 215 -11.36 -0.47 -13.37
N ARG A 216 -12.61 -0.83 -13.65
CA ARG A 216 -13.69 0.13 -13.87
C ARG A 216 -13.88 1.03 -12.65
N PHE A 217 -13.93 0.47 -11.45
CA PHE A 217 -14.07 1.24 -10.21
C PHE A 217 -12.96 2.28 -10.07
N VAL A 218 -11.69 1.89 -10.24
CA VAL A 218 -10.55 2.82 -10.10
C VAL A 218 -10.60 3.89 -11.20
N MET A 219 -10.85 3.51 -12.45
CA MET A 219 -10.89 4.42 -13.59
C MET A 219 -12.03 5.43 -13.50
N GLU A 220 -13.23 4.99 -13.14
CA GLU A 220 -14.39 5.89 -12.96
C GLU A 220 -14.14 6.89 -11.82
N ASN A 221 -13.59 6.43 -10.70
CA ASN A 221 -13.32 7.30 -9.58
C ASN A 221 -12.23 8.33 -9.89
N ILE A 222 -11.13 7.96 -10.52
CA ILE A 222 -10.12 8.95 -10.88
C ILE A 222 -10.63 9.96 -11.91
N ASN A 223 -11.33 9.52 -12.95
CA ASN A 223 -11.87 10.40 -13.99
C ASN A 223 -12.89 11.42 -13.45
N LYS A 224 -13.62 11.08 -12.39
CA LYS A 224 -14.51 12.04 -11.70
C LYS A 224 -13.74 13.09 -10.87
N ARG A 225 -12.53 12.78 -10.43
CA ARG A 225 -11.74 13.60 -9.50
C ARG A 225 -10.67 14.45 -10.17
N VAL A 226 -10.38 14.19 -11.43
CA VAL A 226 -9.37 14.93 -12.19
C VAL A 226 -9.94 15.54 -13.48
N ASN A 227 -9.41 16.70 -13.87
CA ASN A 227 -9.73 17.41 -15.10
C ASN A 227 -8.65 17.11 -16.15
N LEU A 228 -8.72 15.97 -16.78
CA LEU A 228 -7.86 15.61 -17.90
C LEU A 228 -8.46 16.12 -19.23
N LYS A 229 -7.60 16.38 -20.21
CA LYS A 229 -8.06 16.73 -21.58
C LYS A 229 -8.89 15.60 -22.21
N GLN A 230 -8.51 14.37 -21.91
CA GLN A 230 -9.25 13.16 -22.26
C GLN A 230 -9.33 12.28 -21.02
N PRO A 231 -10.48 11.70 -20.71
CA PRO A 231 -10.58 10.72 -19.61
C PRO A 231 -9.60 9.57 -19.83
N LEU A 232 -9.10 9.01 -18.73
CA LEU A 232 -8.32 7.78 -18.80
C LEU A 232 -9.19 6.63 -19.27
N GLU A 233 -8.66 5.82 -20.17
CA GLU A 233 -9.28 4.61 -20.69
C GLU A 233 -8.42 3.38 -20.36
N GLU A 234 -8.96 2.19 -20.54
CA GLU A 234 -8.26 0.93 -20.23
C GLU A 234 -6.92 0.80 -20.99
N LYS A 235 -6.84 1.32 -22.21
CA LYS A 235 -5.61 1.38 -23.01
C LYS A 235 -4.48 2.20 -22.36
N ASP A 236 -4.80 3.07 -21.41
CA ASP A 236 -3.83 3.90 -20.69
C ASP A 236 -3.23 3.18 -19.48
N ILE A 237 -3.73 1.98 -19.15
CA ILE A 237 -3.18 1.14 -18.08
C ILE A 237 -1.85 0.53 -18.54
N LEU A 238 -0.77 0.98 -17.95
CA LEU A 238 0.58 0.51 -18.27
C LEU A 238 0.96 -0.78 -17.52
N SER A 239 0.45 -0.94 -16.31
CA SER A 239 0.57 -2.16 -15.51
C SER A 239 -0.41 -2.15 -14.34
N GLU A 240 -0.61 -3.31 -13.76
CA GLU A 240 -1.48 -3.54 -12.62
C GLU A 240 -0.69 -4.12 -11.46
N ARG A 241 -1.14 -3.83 -10.23
CA ARG A 241 -0.61 -4.38 -8.99
C ARG A 241 -1.76 -4.74 -8.09
N TRP A 242 -1.65 -5.85 -7.40
CA TRP A 242 -2.67 -6.30 -6.44
C TRP A 242 -2.03 -7.05 -5.27
N GLY A 243 -2.78 -7.15 -4.17
CA GLY A 243 -2.40 -7.85 -2.95
C GLY A 243 -3.55 -7.85 -1.94
#